data_ff6ed7e3620767a31c92947a2c856cec
#
_entry.id   ff6ed7e3620767a31c92947a2c856cec
#
_cell.length_a   1.000
_cell.length_b   1.000
_cell.length_c   1.000
_cell.angle_alpha   90.00
_cell.angle_beta   90.00
_cell.angle_gamma   90.00
#
_symmetry.space_group_name_H-M   'P 1'
#
loop_
_entity.id
_entity.type
_entity.pdbx_description
1 polymer ?
#
loop_
_entity_poly.entity_id
_entity_poly.type
_entity_poly.pdbx_seq_one_letter_code
_entity_poly.pdbx_strand_id
1 'polypeptide(L)'
;MKNFLYRVSSATARFMYGRNGNDQLTLALLAAYVVVLLVQTLLGRILIVRLVLEAVSLALAFLILFRSFSKNLTKRRAENAKFLNWWYPAKNRIAAARSRSQDKSHKYFTCKNCKTICRVPAGKGKIEITCPKCGGKIIGKS
;
A
#
# COMPACT_ATOMS: atom_id res chain seq x y z
N MET A 1 30.29 24.10 4.94
CA MET A 1 29.17 23.25 4.48
C MET A 1 28.03 23.13 5.51
N LYS A 2 28.28 22.86 6.79
CA LYS A 2 27.25 22.74 7.85
C LYS A 2 26.30 23.93 7.95
N ASN A 3 26.82 25.16 7.92
CA ASN A 3 26.01 26.38 8.02
C ASN A 3 25.11 26.61 6.79
N PHE A 4 25.55 26.23 5.60
CA PHE A 4 24.73 26.29 4.39
C PHE A 4 23.54 25.30 4.46
N LEU A 5 23.78 24.04 4.81
CA LEU A 5 22.74 23.04 4.97
C LEU A 5 21.73 23.44 6.06
N TYR A 6 22.19 24.00 7.18
CA TYR A 6 21.31 24.51 8.23
C TYR A 6 20.44 25.67 7.74
N ARG A 7 21.00 26.63 7.00
CA ARG A 7 20.23 27.75 6.41
C ARG A 7 19.20 27.26 5.40
N VAL A 8 19.55 26.31 4.55
CA VAL A 8 18.62 25.71 3.59
C VAL A 8 17.51 24.95 4.31
N SER A 9 17.85 24.11 5.30
CA SER A 9 16.84 23.35 6.06
C SER A 9 15.89 24.26 6.85
N SER A 10 16.39 25.34 7.45
CA SER A 10 15.55 26.30 8.17
C SER A 10 14.64 27.11 7.23
N ALA A 11 15.13 27.47 6.04
CA ALA A 11 14.34 28.15 5.01
C ALA A 11 13.23 27.24 4.47
N THR A 12 13.55 25.95 4.18
CA THR A 12 12.55 24.96 3.74
C THR A 12 11.52 24.67 4.84
N ALA A 13 11.94 24.56 6.10
CA ALA A 13 11.02 24.36 7.23
C ALA A 13 10.04 25.54 7.38
N ARG A 14 10.52 26.77 7.26
CA ARG A 14 9.65 27.98 7.28
C ARG A 14 8.67 27.98 6.10
N PHE A 15 9.16 27.63 4.90
CA PHE A 15 8.32 27.58 3.71
C PHE A 15 7.23 26.49 3.79
N MET A 16 7.55 25.33 4.39
CA MET A 16 6.63 24.22 4.56
C MET A 16 5.67 24.39 5.74
N TYR A 17 5.90 25.39 6.60
CA TYR A 17 5.02 25.65 7.74
C TYR A 17 3.60 25.93 7.29
N GLY A 18 2.63 25.20 7.86
CA GLY A 18 1.19 25.29 7.49
C GLY A 18 0.81 24.66 6.14
N ARG A 19 1.72 23.90 5.50
CA ARG A 19 1.44 23.14 4.27
C ARG A 19 1.32 21.65 4.55
N ASN A 20 0.66 20.91 3.65
CA ASN A 20 0.39 19.48 3.86
C ASN A 20 1.67 18.63 3.98
N GLY A 21 2.71 18.94 3.21
CA GLY A 21 3.93 18.14 3.17
C GLY A 21 3.71 16.75 2.58
N ASN A 22 4.46 15.77 3.12
CA ASN A 22 4.41 14.37 2.67
C ASN A 22 3.45 13.56 3.54
N ASP A 23 2.32 13.15 2.99
CA ASP A 23 1.40 12.18 3.59
C ASP A 23 1.44 10.82 2.85
N GLN A 24 0.73 9.82 3.37
CA GLN A 24 0.74 8.46 2.81
C GLN A 24 0.26 8.42 1.35
N LEU A 25 -0.75 9.23 1.01
CA LEU A 25 -1.25 9.33 -0.35
C LEU A 25 -0.23 10.01 -1.27
N THR A 26 0.50 11.03 -0.80
CA THR A 26 1.59 11.66 -1.56
C THR A 26 2.73 10.67 -1.82
N LEU A 27 3.08 9.82 -0.84
CA LEU A 27 4.08 8.76 -1.03
C LEU A 27 3.61 7.71 -2.04
N ALA A 28 2.32 7.34 -2.02
CA ALA A 28 1.75 6.42 -3.01
C ALA A 28 1.79 7.01 -4.43
N LEU A 29 1.46 8.30 -4.59
CA LEU A 29 1.58 9.02 -5.86
C LEU A 29 3.03 9.10 -6.35
N LEU A 30 3.98 9.32 -5.44
CA LEU A 30 5.40 9.32 -5.76
C LEU A 30 5.87 7.93 -6.23
N ALA A 31 5.43 6.87 -5.56
CA ALA A 31 5.71 5.50 -5.99
C ALA A 31 5.13 5.21 -7.38
N ALA A 32 3.88 5.62 -7.64
CA ALA A 32 3.26 5.51 -8.96
C ALA A 32 4.05 6.28 -10.03
N TYR A 33 4.50 7.49 -9.72
CA TYR A 33 5.35 8.29 -10.60
C TYR A 33 6.66 7.56 -10.98
N VAL A 34 7.35 6.99 -9.99
CA VAL A 34 8.57 6.19 -10.23
C VAL A 34 8.28 4.99 -11.12
N VAL A 35 7.17 4.28 -10.89
CA VAL A 35 6.76 3.16 -11.75
C VAL A 35 6.51 3.61 -13.19
N VAL A 36 5.83 4.74 -13.40
CA VAL A 36 5.62 5.30 -14.75
C VAL A 36 6.95 5.62 -15.44
N LEU A 37 7.92 6.20 -14.73
CA LEU A 37 9.25 6.47 -15.29
C LEU A 37 9.98 5.17 -15.69
N LEU A 38 9.91 4.11 -14.85
CA LEU A 38 10.49 2.81 -15.17
C LEU A 38 9.82 2.17 -16.41
N VAL A 39 8.49 2.23 -16.49
CA VAL A 39 7.75 1.75 -17.67
C VAL A 39 8.13 2.55 -18.92
N GLN A 40 8.31 3.86 -18.80
CA GLN A 40 8.73 4.73 -19.90
C GLN A 40 10.12 4.35 -20.43
N THR A 41 11.07 3.98 -19.58
CA THR A 41 12.39 3.50 -20.02
C THR A 41 12.32 2.19 -20.80
N LEU A 42 11.37 1.31 -20.45
CA LEU A 42 11.20 0.00 -21.08
C LEU A 42 10.39 0.07 -22.39
N LEU A 43 9.30 0.84 -22.41
CA LEU A 43 8.33 0.88 -23.51
C LEU A 43 8.40 2.15 -24.36
N GLY A 44 9.23 3.11 -24.01
CA GLY A 44 9.32 4.44 -24.67
C GLY A 44 9.89 4.44 -26.11
N ARG A 45 10.10 3.26 -26.72
CA ARG A 45 10.54 3.15 -28.14
C ARG A 45 9.44 3.53 -29.13
N ILE A 46 8.18 3.34 -28.76
CA ILE A 46 7.03 3.69 -29.60
C ILE A 46 6.64 5.14 -29.27
N LEU A 47 6.68 6.02 -30.26
CA LEU A 47 6.45 7.46 -30.11
C LEU A 47 5.13 7.78 -29.40
N ILE A 48 4.03 7.15 -29.80
CA ILE A 48 2.71 7.38 -29.21
C ILE A 48 2.68 6.98 -27.72
N VAL A 49 3.25 5.80 -27.39
CA VAL A 49 3.34 5.32 -26.01
C VAL A 49 4.18 6.27 -25.17
N ARG A 50 5.31 6.73 -25.70
CA ARG A 50 6.18 7.71 -25.04
C ARG A 50 5.42 9.01 -24.73
N LEU A 51 4.73 9.59 -25.69
CA LEU A 51 3.98 10.84 -25.50
C LEU A 51 2.89 10.71 -24.44
N VAL A 52 2.16 9.57 -24.43
CA VAL A 52 1.13 9.29 -23.41
C VAL A 52 1.74 9.17 -22.03
N LEU A 53 2.83 8.40 -21.89
CA LEU A 53 3.53 8.22 -20.61
C LEU A 53 4.15 9.53 -20.10
N GLU A 54 4.66 10.38 -21.01
CA GLU A 54 5.16 11.72 -20.69
C GLU A 54 4.04 12.60 -20.11
N ALA A 55 2.89 12.66 -20.77
CA ALA A 55 1.73 13.41 -20.29
C ALA A 55 1.26 12.92 -18.90
N VAL A 56 1.21 11.60 -18.69
CA VAL A 56 0.86 11.00 -17.40
C VAL A 56 1.89 11.36 -16.32
N SER A 57 3.18 11.29 -16.62
CA SER A 57 4.24 11.63 -15.67
C SER A 57 4.19 13.12 -15.27
N LEU A 58 3.97 14.02 -16.22
CA LEU A 58 3.79 15.45 -15.95
C LEU A 58 2.56 15.72 -15.08
N ALA A 59 1.43 15.06 -15.37
CA ALA A 59 0.21 15.18 -14.56
C ALA A 59 0.44 14.70 -13.11
N LEU A 60 1.11 13.56 -12.92
CA LEU A 60 1.45 13.05 -11.59
C LEU A 60 2.40 13.98 -10.84
N ALA A 61 3.45 14.49 -11.51
CA ALA A 61 4.37 15.45 -10.92
C ALA A 61 3.64 16.72 -10.46
N PHE A 62 2.76 17.27 -11.30
CA PHE A 62 1.92 18.42 -10.96
C PHE A 62 1.03 18.14 -9.75
N LEU A 63 0.35 16.99 -9.72
CA LEU A 63 -0.50 16.59 -8.59
C LEU A 63 0.28 16.44 -7.28
N ILE A 64 1.47 15.84 -7.33
CA ILE A 64 2.35 15.68 -6.16
C ILE A 64 2.77 17.05 -5.62
N LEU A 65 3.23 17.96 -6.48
CA LEU A 65 3.64 19.30 -6.10
C LEU A 65 2.46 20.11 -5.56
N PHE A 66 1.35 20.15 -6.30
CA PHE A 66 0.14 20.87 -5.89
C PHE A 66 -0.38 20.37 -4.53
N ARG A 67 -0.35 19.05 -4.29
CA ARG A 67 -0.78 18.44 -3.04
C ARG A 67 0.17 18.76 -1.89
N SER A 68 1.49 18.63 -2.11
CA SER A 68 2.51 18.89 -1.08
C SER A 68 2.53 20.35 -0.62
N PHE A 69 2.31 21.29 -1.55
CA PHE A 69 2.30 22.72 -1.26
C PHE A 69 0.93 23.28 -0.86
N SER A 70 -0.10 22.45 -0.84
CA SER A 70 -1.45 22.88 -0.49
C SER A 70 -1.53 23.32 0.98
N LYS A 71 -2.14 24.48 1.23
CA LYS A 71 -2.47 25.01 2.56
C LYS A 71 -3.78 24.45 3.11
N ASN A 72 -4.61 23.81 2.28
CA ASN A 72 -5.90 23.25 2.72
C ASN A 72 -5.69 21.87 3.39
N LEU A 73 -5.22 21.90 4.62
CA LEU A 73 -4.89 20.70 5.40
C LEU A 73 -6.09 19.79 5.65
N THR A 74 -7.27 20.37 5.89
CA THR A 74 -8.49 19.61 6.20
C THR A 74 -8.90 18.73 5.03
N LYS A 75 -8.93 19.29 3.81
CA LYS A 75 -9.23 18.55 2.59
C LYS A 75 -8.20 17.45 2.33
N ARG A 76 -6.90 17.77 2.46
CA ARG A 76 -5.81 16.79 2.22
C ARG A 76 -5.82 15.65 3.22
N ARG A 77 -6.06 15.94 4.50
CA ARG A 77 -6.22 14.91 5.54
C ARG A 77 -7.43 14.00 5.27
N ALA A 78 -8.56 14.56 4.84
CA ALA A 78 -9.75 13.78 4.48
C ALA A 78 -9.49 12.84 3.28
N GLU A 79 -8.80 13.34 2.24
CA GLU A 79 -8.39 12.52 1.08
C GLU A 79 -7.44 11.39 1.50
N ASN A 80 -6.44 11.70 2.34
CA ASN A 80 -5.50 10.71 2.87
C ASN A 80 -6.23 9.67 3.74
N ALA A 81 -7.18 10.07 4.59
CA ALA A 81 -7.97 9.15 5.40
C ALA A 81 -8.80 8.18 4.53
N LYS A 82 -9.43 8.66 3.45
CA LYS A 82 -10.14 7.79 2.49
C LYS A 82 -9.20 6.77 1.85
N PHE A 83 -8.02 7.21 1.42
CA PHE A 83 -7.00 6.32 0.87
C PHE A 83 -6.55 5.26 1.89
N LEU A 84 -6.29 5.64 3.13
CA LEU A 84 -5.86 4.74 4.19
C LEU A 84 -6.94 3.71 4.56
N ASN A 85 -8.21 4.12 4.60
CA ASN A 85 -9.33 3.22 4.84
C ASN A 85 -9.47 2.13 3.76
N TRP A 86 -9.10 2.44 2.53
CA TRP A 86 -9.04 1.45 1.46
C TRP A 86 -7.73 0.62 1.51
N TRP A 87 -6.58 1.25 1.78
CA TRP A 87 -5.26 0.64 1.72
C TRP A 87 -4.97 -0.32 2.86
N TYR A 88 -5.27 0.07 4.11
CA TYR A 88 -4.96 -0.76 5.27
C TYR A 88 -5.65 -2.13 5.29
N PRO A 89 -6.93 -2.29 4.95
CA PRO A 89 -7.54 -3.61 4.86
C PRO A 89 -6.85 -4.51 3.83
N ALA A 90 -6.46 -3.98 2.67
CA ALA A 90 -5.74 -4.73 1.64
C ALA A 90 -4.35 -5.15 2.14
N LYS A 91 -3.57 -4.23 2.71
CA LYS A 91 -2.24 -4.49 3.28
C LYS A 91 -2.31 -5.53 4.40
N ASN A 92 -3.27 -5.41 5.31
CA ASN A 92 -3.45 -6.34 6.43
C ASN A 92 -3.85 -7.74 5.96
N ARG A 93 -4.67 -7.87 4.92
CA ARG A 93 -4.99 -9.17 4.31
C ARG A 93 -3.74 -9.84 3.74
N ILE A 94 -2.91 -9.10 3.01
CA ILE A 94 -1.65 -9.60 2.43
C ILE A 94 -0.68 -10.00 3.54
N ALA A 95 -0.49 -9.15 4.54
CA ALA A 95 0.39 -9.44 5.69
C ALA A 95 -0.06 -10.68 6.45
N ALA A 96 -1.35 -10.81 6.73
CA ALA A 96 -1.93 -11.97 7.38
C ALA A 96 -1.80 -13.25 6.52
N ALA A 97 -1.95 -13.15 5.20
CA ALA A 97 -1.72 -14.28 4.29
C ALA A 97 -0.26 -14.72 4.31
N ARG A 98 0.68 -13.76 4.25
CA ARG A 98 2.12 -14.01 4.33
C ARG A 98 2.52 -14.65 5.66
N SER A 99 2.02 -14.14 6.79
CA SER A 99 2.27 -14.70 8.12
C SER A 99 1.80 -16.15 8.21
N ARG A 100 0.60 -16.45 7.66
CA ARG A 100 0.08 -17.83 7.61
C ARG A 100 0.93 -18.76 6.74
N SER A 101 1.47 -18.27 5.62
CA SER A 101 2.33 -19.10 4.74
C SER A 101 3.71 -19.37 5.35
N GLN A 102 4.19 -18.50 6.23
CA GLN A 102 5.46 -18.65 6.93
C GLN A 102 5.36 -19.52 8.19
N ASP A 103 4.16 -19.71 8.73
CA ASP A 103 3.92 -20.54 9.92
C ASP A 103 4.01 -22.03 9.55
N LYS A 104 5.17 -22.65 9.81
CA LYS A 104 5.42 -24.07 9.56
C LYS A 104 4.81 -24.99 10.63
N SER A 105 4.46 -24.45 11.80
CA SER A 105 3.93 -25.20 12.93
C SER A 105 2.42 -25.44 12.84
N HIS A 106 1.74 -24.67 12.01
CA HIS A 106 0.29 -24.77 11.84
C HIS A 106 -0.12 -24.76 10.38
N LYS A 107 -1.26 -25.40 10.10
CA LYS A 107 -1.96 -25.30 8.81
C LYS A 107 -3.27 -24.55 8.98
N TYR A 108 -3.65 -23.85 7.92
CA TYR A 108 -4.81 -22.97 7.89
C TYR A 108 -5.81 -23.47 6.86
N PHE A 109 -7.02 -23.75 7.31
CA PHE A 109 -8.13 -24.22 6.46
C PHE A 109 -9.24 -23.18 6.44
N THR A 110 -9.77 -22.91 5.25
CA THR A 110 -10.90 -21.98 5.09
C THR A 110 -12.21 -22.74 5.06
N CYS A 111 -13.13 -22.39 5.95
CA CYS A 111 -14.45 -22.99 5.99
C CYS A 111 -15.23 -22.65 4.70
N LYS A 112 -15.80 -23.67 4.04
CA LYS A 112 -16.57 -23.47 2.80
C LYS A 112 -17.87 -22.72 3.04
N ASN A 113 -18.48 -22.88 4.22
CA ASN A 113 -19.75 -22.28 4.60
C ASN A 113 -19.63 -20.79 4.98
N CYS A 114 -18.78 -20.48 5.96
CA CYS A 114 -18.70 -19.14 6.54
C CYS A 114 -17.38 -18.41 6.23
N LYS A 115 -16.48 -19.03 5.45
CA LYS A 115 -15.17 -18.50 5.02
C LYS A 115 -14.23 -18.13 6.19
N THR A 116 -14.54 -18.57 7.41
CA THR A 116 -13.66 -18.40 8.57
C THR A 116 -12.41 -19.26 8.42
N ILE A 117 -11.27 -18.74 8.81
CA ILE A 117 -9.98 -19.43 8.76
C ILE A 117 -9.79 -20.19 10.09
N CYS A 118 -9.65 -21.52 9.99
CA CYS A 118 -9.38 -22.42 11.12
C CYS A 118 -7.91 -22.75 11.15
N ARG A 119 -7.27 -22.53 12.30
CA ARG A 119 -5.85 -22.85 12.57
C ARG A 119 -5.77 -24.21 13.25
N VAL A 120 -4.94 -25.11 12.72
CA VAL A 120 -4.71 -26.43 13.28
C VAL A 120 -3.22 -26.77 13.32
N PRO A 121 -2.74 -27.57 14.29
CA PRO A 121 -1.35 -27.99 14.34
C PRO A 121 -0.98 -28.81 13.10
N ALA A 122 0.22 -28.61 12.57
CA ALA A 122 0.77 -29.39 11.47
C ALA A 122 1.17 -30.80 11.93
N GLY A 123 1.21 -31.78 11.01
CA GLY A 123 1.74 -33.13 11.26
C GLY A 123 0.76 -34.12 11.86
N LYS A 124 -0.52 -33.80 11.97
CA LYS A 124 -1.57 -34.71 12.50
C LYS A 124 -2.20 -35.66 11.47
N GLY A 125 -1.73 -35.61 10.22
CA GLY A 125 -2.26 -36.44 9.15
C GLY A 125 -3.64 -35.96 8.64
N LYS A 126 -4.52 -36.91 8.30
CA LYS A 126 -5.89 -36.59 7.86
C LYS A 126 -6.76 -36.26 9.07
N ILE A 127 -7.29 -35.06 9.15
CA ILE A 127 -8.09 -34.57 10.28
C ILE A 127 -9.42 -34.01 9.82
N GLU A 128 -10.43 -34.15 10.69
CA GLU A 128 -11.71 -33.49 10.58
C GLU A 128 -11.73 -32.28 11.53
N ILE A 129 -12.01 -31.11 10.99
CA ILE A 129 -11.98 -29.83 11.71
C ILE A 129 -13.42 -29.34 11.80
N THR A 130 -13.93 -29.12 12.99
CA THR A 130 -15.23 -28.47 13.19
C THR A 130 -15.02 -26.95 13.23
N CYS A 131 -15.71 -26.21 12.38
CA CYS A 131 -15.62 -24.76 12.33
C CYS A 131 -16.22 -24.13 13.60
N PRO A 132 -15.48 -23.32 14.37
CA PRO A 132 -15.96 -22.73 15.62
C PRO A 132 -17.07 -21.69 15.40
N LYS A 133 -17.24 -21.18 14.17
CA LYS A 133 -18.23 -20.15 13.87
C LYS A 133 -19.57 -20.71 13.37
N CYS A 134 -19.57 -21.76 12.57
CA CYS A 134 -20.79 -22.29 11.93
C CYS A 134 -21.00 -23.79 12.14
N GLY A 135 -20.13 -24.48 12.89
CA GLY A 135 -20.20 -25.93 13.12
C GLY A 135 -19.92 -26.80 11.88
N GLY A 136 -19.66 -26.20 10.73
CA GLY A 136 -19.37 -26.93 9.49
C GLY A 136 -18.09 -27.77 9.60
N LYS A 137 -18.12 -28.98 9.02
CA LYS A 137 -16.98 -29.91 9.03
C LYS A 137 -16.09 -29.69 7.82
N ILE A 138 -14.78 -29.66 8.05
CA ILE A 138 -13.73 -29.49 7.04
C ILE A 138 -12.78 -30.67 7.16
N ILE A 139 -12.62 -31.43 6.09
CA ILE A 139 -11.64 -32.53 6.06
C ILE A 139 -10.38 -32.04 5.35
N GLY A 140 -9.23 -32.20 5.99
CA GLY A 140 -7.95 -31.78 5.43
C GLY A 140 -6.79 -32.61 5.93
N LYS A 141 -5.65 -32.51 5.25
CA LYS A 141 -4.38 -33.10 5.68
C LYS A 141 -3.53 -32.02 6.35
N SER A 142 -3.33 -32.21 7.64
CA SER A 142 -2.47 -31.32 8.45
C SER A 142 -0.98 -31.59 8.19
#